data_8ecff94fc30d9b0ebd455f96b706819a
#
_entry.id   8ecff94fc30d9b0ebd455f96b706819a
#
_cell.length_a   1.000
_cell.length_b   1.000
_cell.length_c   1.000
_cell.angle_alpha   90.00
_cell.angle_beta   90.00
_cell.angle_gamma   90.00
#
_symmetry.space_group_name_H-M   'P 1'
#
loop_
_entity.id
_entity.type
_entity.pdbx_description
1 polymer ?
#
loop_
_entity_poly.entity_id
_entity_poly.type
_entity_poly.pdbx_seq_one_letter_code
_entity_poly.pdbx_strand_id
1 'polypeptide(L)'
;MYRVIYSNENGEWMEHPDLIMLGRSGNSWVIPDKSEMIPLPSGSSLVTIPGYFPVGLGDGEQAVCLNRDPCRPGKRAGVVAALLPQGFTRTLLPACIAQDKGPGMPLLGYTAVGFKKDKVYAAAVQSDRHHSWHPRYYNTEGLGSRIHSMLRRFPDNRILRQLARCSLQYGCFTAQNIFYQRWEAGIPTTPACNADCLGCISEQHGEVDSPQHRLDFVPGVEEIVELGVNHLTNAPRAIISFGQGCE
;
A
#
# COMPACT_ATOMS: atom_id res chain seq x y z
N MET A 1 -14.74 -15.22 -16.02
CA MET A 1 -13.32 -14.90 -15.79
C MET A 1 -13.20 -13.43 -15.42
N TYR A 2 -12.10 -12.99 -14.86
CA TYR A 2 -11.83 -11.59 -14.55
C TYR A 2 -11.08 -10.97 -15.74
N ARG A 3 -11.41 -9.74 -16.12
CA ARG A 3 -10.74 -9.01 -17.20
C ARG A 3 -9.60 -8.16 -16.66
N VAL A 4 -8.60 -7.91 -17.52
CA VAL A 4 -7.51 -6.99 -17.21
C VAL A 4 -8.06 -5.59 -17.01
N ILE A 5 -7.61 -4.92 -15.93
CA ILE A 5 -7.77 -3.48 -15.76
C ILE A 5 -6.42 -2.84 -16.09
N TYR A 6 -6.45 -1.77 -16.89
CA TYR A 6 -5.28 -0.98 -17.23
C TYR A 6 -5.57 0.51 -17.06
N SER A 7 -4.54 1.32 -16.89
CA SER A 7 -4.67 2.78 -16.95
C SER A 7 -4.28 3.29 -18.32
N ASN A 8 -5.02 4.26 -18.84
CA ASN A 8 -4.62 5.02 -20.00
C ASN A 8 -3.66 6.18 -19.63
N GLU A 9 -3.19 6.94 -20.60
CA GLU A 9 -2.27 8.08 -20.38
C GLU A 9 -2.86 9.20 -19.52
N ASN A 10 -4.18 9.31 -19.45
CA ASN A 10 -4.87 10.26 -18.58
C ASN A 10 -5.00 9.78 -17.12
N GLY A 11 -4.52 8.56 -16.82
CA GLY A 11 -4.70 7.93 -15.52
C GLY A 11 -6.09 7.34 -15.28
N GLU A 12 -6.95 7.28 -16.30
CA GLU A 12 -8.27 6.66 -16.20
C GLU A 12 -8.15 5.13 -16.26
N TRP A 13 -8.91 4.43 -15.44
CA TRP A 13 -8.93 2.97 -15.41
C TRP A 13 -9.93 2.41 -16.39
N MET A 14 -9.45 1.50 -17.22
CA MET A 14 -10.19 0.91 -18.31
C MET A 14 -10.21 -0.62 -18.18
N GLU A 15 -11.33 -1.24 -18.54
CA GLU A 15 -11.41 -2.69 -18.73
C GLU A 15 -10.92 -3.05 -20.12
N HIS A 16 -10.07 -4.09 -20.23
CA HIS A 16 -9.72 -4.65 -21.54
C HIS A 16 -10.86 -5.56 -22.02
N PRO A 17 -11.32 -5.42 -23.28
CA PRO A 17 -12.47 -6.20 -23.77
C PRO A 17 -12.23 -7.72 -23.76
N ASP A 18 -11.02 -8.17 -24.06
CA ASP A 18 -10.75 -9.59 -24.33
C ASP A 18 -9.76 -10.24 -23.35
N LEU A 19 -8.73 -9.49 -22.88
CA LEU A 19 -7.68 -10.06 -22.04
C LEU A 19 -8.20 -10.46 -20.67
N ILE A 20 -7.90 -11.72 -20.29
CA ILE A 20 -8.17 -12.24 -18.96
C ILE A 20 -7.04 -11.83 -18.03
N MET A 21 -7.41 -11.42 -16.81
CA MET A 21 -6.48 -11.08 -15.76
C MET A 21 -5.55 -12.25 -15.42
N LEU A 22 -4.26 -11.96 -15.33
CA LEU A 22 -3.25 -12.79 -14.71
C LEU A 22 -2.74 -12.12 -13.41
N GLY A 23 -2.34 -12.96 -12.47
CA GLY A 23 -1.52 -12.57 -11.34
C GLY A 23 -0.11 -13.12 -11.48
N ARG A 24 0.80 -12.68 -10.62
CA ARG A 24 2.17 -13.19 -10.56
C ARG A 24 2.44 -13.84 -9.21
N SER A 25 2.93 -15.08 -9.23
CA SER A 25 3.45 -15.81 -8.07
C SER A 25 4.91 -16.17 -8.34
N GLY A 26 5.82 -15.60 -7.59
CA GLY A 26 7.26 -15.71 -7.88
C GLY A 26 7.58 -15.22 -9.31
N ASN A 27 8.13 -16.09 -10.14
CA ASN A 27 8.49 -15.80 -11.53
C ASN A 27 7.42 -16.26 -12.55
N SER A 28 6.27 -16.77 -12.08
CA SER A 28 5.24 -17.33 -12.94
C SER A 28 4.00 -16.43 -12.98
N TRP A 29 3.42 -16.28 -14.16
CA TRP A 29 2.08 -15.74 -14.34
C TRP A 29 1.05 -16.84 -14.20
N VAL A 30 0.02 -16.59 -13.41
CA VAL A 30 -1.02 -17.56 -13.09
C VAL A 30 -2.42 -16.95 -13.24
N ILE A 31 -3.37 -17.78 -13.64
CA ILE A 31 -4.79 -17.41 -13.56
C ILE A 31 -5.18 -17.53 -12.08
N PRO A 32 -5.71 -16.46 -11.44
CA PRO A 32 -6.14 -16.54 -10.06
C PRO A 32 -7.22 -17.58 -9.86
N ASP A 33 -7.13 -18.37 -8.78
CA ASP A 33 -8.22 -19.23 -8.35
C ASP A 33 -9.42 -18.36 -7.92
N LYS A 34 -10.62 -18.91 -8.07
CA LYS A 34 -11.85 -18.19 -7.67
C LYS A 34 -11.88 -17.86 -6.17
N SER A 35 -11.29 -18.70 -5.33
CA SER A 35 -11.19 -18.51 -3.89
C SER A 35 -10.23 -17.39 -3.49
N GLU A 36 -9.27 -17.04 -4.37
CA GLU A 36 -8.33 -15.94 -4.16
C GLU A 36 -8.88 -14.58 -4.56
N MET A 37 -10.00 -14.53 -5.29
CA MET A 37 -10.57 -13.30 -5.82
C MET A 37 -11.73 -12.81 -4.95
N ILE A 38 -11.51 -11.75 -4.21
CA ILE A 38 -12.53 -11.10 -3.40
C ILE A 38 -12.95 -9.75 -4.03
N PRO A 39 -14.19 -9.29 -3.83
CA PRO A 39 -14.54 -7.90 -4.18
C PRO A 39 -13.52 -6.94 -3.55
N LEU A 40 -13.10 -5.92 -4.29
CA LEU A 40 -12.12 -4.95 -3.79
C LEU A 40 -12.55 -4.42 -2.42
N PRO A 41 -11.77 -4.65 -1.34
CA PRO A 41 -12.16 -4.22 0.00
C PRO A 41 -12.34 -2.71 0.10
N SER A 42 -13.34 -2.28 0.85
CA SER A 42 -13.51 -0.86 1.17
C SER A 42 -12.26 -0.33 1.89
N GLY A 43 -11.80 0.85 1.48
CA GLY A 43 -10.53 1.42 1.99
C GLY A 43 -9.30 1.01 1.17
N SER A 44 -9.45 0.15 0.13
CA SER A 44 -8.38 -0.07 -0.84
C SER A 44 -8.19 1.16 -1.73
N SER A 45 -6.95 1.38 -2.16
CA SER A 45 -6.63 2.37 -3.19
C SER A 45 -6.20 1.66 -4.47
N LEU A 46 -6.78 2.05 -5.61
CA LEU A 46 -6.22 1.65 -6.90
C LEU A 46 -5.09 2.63 -7.27
N VAL A 47 -4.01 2.07 -7.79
CA VAL A 47 -2.82 2.84 -8.19
C VAL A 47 -2.32 2.37 -9.55
N THR A 48 -1.69 3.27 -10.30
CA THR A 48 -0.96 2.93 -11.53
C THR A 48 0.51 2.75 -11.20
N ILE A 49 1.10 1.64 -11.64
CA ILE A 49 2.53 1.37 -11.46
C ILE A 49 3.28 1.95 -12.66
N PRO A 50 4.07 3.01 -12.49
CA PRO A 50 4.79 3.63 -13.60
C PRO A 50 5.92 2.72 -14.12
N GLY A 51 6.20 2.79 -15.41
CA GLY A 51 7.32 2.05 -16.02
C GLY A 51 7.04 0.56 -16.26
N TYR A 52 5.79 0.11 -16.16
CA TYR A 52 5.40 -1.27 -16.40
C TYR A 52 4.20 -1.38 -17.33
N PHE A 53 4.18 -2.45 -18.12
CA PHE A 53 3.05 -2.84 -18.97
C PHE A 53 2.27 -4.00 -18.34
N PRO A 54 0.93 -3.98 -18.33
CA PRO A 54 0.14 -5.10 -17.84
C PRO A 54 0.27 -6.31 -18.75
N VAL A 55 0.18 -7.51 -18.16
CA VAL A 55 0.12 -8.78 -18.86
C VAL A 55 -1.20 -9.45 -18.58
N GLY A 56 -1.86 -9.90 -19.62
CA GLY A 56 -3.09 -10.67 -19.53
C GLY A 56 -3.02 -11.94 -20.38
N LEU A 57 -3.99 -12.83 -20.22
CA LEU A 57 -4.14 -14.02 -21.04
C LEU A 57 -5.05 -13.70 -22.22
N GLY A 58 -4.54 -13.88 -23.43
CA GLY A 58 -5.28 -13.73 -24.67
C GLY A 58 -5.91 -15.02 -25.15
N ASP A 59 -6.52 -14.97 -26.34
CA ASP A 59 -7.03 -16.14 -27.03
C ASP A 59 -5.90 -17.14 -27.30
N GLY A 60 -6.19 -18.43 -27.15
CA GLY A 60 -5.19 -19.49 -27.33
C GLY A 60 -4.25 -19.69 -26.14
N GLU A 61 -4.64 -19.24 -24.94
CA GLU A 61 -3.89 -19.43 -23.69
C GLU A 61 -2.46 -18.84 -23.68
N GLN A 62 -2.24 -17.80 -24.46
CA GLN A 62 -0.95 -17.11 -24.51
C GLN A 62 -0.96 -15.85 -23.64
N ALA A 63 0.13 -15.63 -22.90
CA ALA A 63 0.33 -14.39 -22.17
C ALA A 63 0.64 -13.25 -23.15
N VAL A 64 -0.13 -12.18 -23.08
CA VAL A 64 -0.05 -10.99 -23.95
C VAL A 64 0.34 -9.79 -23.14
N CYS A 65 1.41 -9.11 -23.54
CA CYS A 65 1.81 -7.82 -22.98
C CYS A 65 0.98 -6.70 -23.61
N LEU A 66 0.20 -5.99 -22.79
CA LEU A 66 -0.58 -4.85 -23.21
C LEU A 66 0.26 -3.57 -23.15
N ASN A 67 1.05 -3.32 -24.19
CA ASN A 67 1.92 -2.16 -24.28
C ASN A 67 1.22 -0.89 -24.83
N ARG A 68 0.04 -1.06 -25.43
CA ARG A 68 -0.76 0.02 -26.03
C ARG A 68 -2.21 -0.03 -25.54
N ASP A 69 -2.82 1.15 -25.43
CA ASP A 69 -4.25 1.30 -25.15
C ASP A 69 -5.07 0.78 -26.34
N PRO A 70 -5.90 -0.26 -26.20
CA PRO A 70 -6.70 -0.80 -27.30
C PRO A 70 -7.76 0.19 -27.81
N CYS A 71 -8.17 1.14 -27.00
CA CYS A 71 -9.16 2.16 -27.34
C CYS A 71 -8.53 3.41 -27.98
N ARG A 72 -7.21 3.61 -27.83
CA ARG A 72 -6.49 4.78 -28.34
C ARG A 72 -5.16 4.39 -28.99
N PRO A 73 -5.16 4.03 -30.28
CA PRO A 73 -3.96 3.61 -30.99
C PRO A 73 -2.79 4.59 -30.83
N GLY A 74 -1.60 4.09 -30.52
CA GLY A 74 -0.41 4.90 -30.29
C GLY A 74 -0.19 5.37 -28.86
N LYS A 75 -1.18 5.22 -27.96
CA LYS A 75 -1.06 5.54 -26.55
C LYS A 75 -0.66 4.30 -25.72
N ARG A 76 0.01 4.51 -24.59
CA ARG A 76 0.49 3.41 -23.73
C ARG A 76 -0.58 3.00 -22.72
N ALA A 77 -0.56 1.72 -22.37
CA ALA A 77 -1.31 1.18 -21.24
C ALA A 77 -0.40 1.08 -20.02
N GLY A 78 -0.92 1.39 -18.83
CA GLY A 78 -0.23 1.27 -17.56
C GLY A 78 -0.81 0.17 -16.69
N VAL A 79 0.00 -0.38 -15.79
CA VAL A 79 -0.43 -1.42 -14.84
C VAL A 79 -1.28 -0.80 -13.74
N VAL A 80 -2.45 -1.38 -13.49
CA VAL A 80 -3.28 -1.04 -12.33
C VAL A 80 -3.14 -2.11 -11.26
N ALA A 81 -2.97 -1.68 -10.03
CA ALA A 81 -2.88 -2.53 -8.86
C ALA A 81 -3.72 -1.96 -7.71
N ALA A 82 -4.04 -2.78 -6.71
CA ALA A 82 -4.61 -2.32 -5.47
C ALA A 82 -3.58 -2.28 -4.35
N LEU A 83 -3.67 -1.27 -3.49
CA LEU A 83 -3.12 -1.27 -2.14
C LEU A 83 -4.26 -1.60 -1.19
N LEU A 84 -4.12 -2.69 -0.45
CA LEU A 84 -5.15 -3.21 0.44
C LEU A 84 -5.15 -2.49 1.79
N PRO A 85 -6.30 -2.36 2.45
CA PRO A 85 -6.34 -1.90 3.84
C PRO A 85 -5.85 -2.98 4.80
N GLN A 86 -5.63 -2.60 6.07
CA GLN A 86 -5.31 -3.56 7.12
C GLN A 86 -6.35 -4.68 7.21
N GLY A 87 -5.91 -5.84 7.67
CA GLY A 87 -6.75 -7.04 7.80
C GLY A 87 -6.93 -7.81 6.49
N PHE A 88 -6.25 -7.39 5.42
CA PHE A 88 -6.23 -8.08 4.13
C PHE A 88 -4.80 -8.33 3.65
N THR A 89 -4.59 -9.51 3.08
CA THR A 89 -3.29 -9.91 2.54
C THR A 89 -3.44 -10.30 1.07
N ARG A 90 -2.57 -9.77 0.22
CA ARG A 90 -2.51 -10.17 -1.19
C ARG A 90 -2.10 -11.63 -1.33
N THR A 91 -2.65 -12.32 -2.31
CA THR A 91 -2.22 -13.65 -2.72
C THR A 91 -1.36 -13.59 -3.97
N LEU A 92 -1.60 -12.63 -4.87
CA LEU A 92 -0.87 -12.47 -6.11
C LEU A 92 -0.43 -11.01 -6.33
N LEU A 93 0.76 -10.85 -6.87
CA LEU A 93 1.25 -9.59 -7.44
C LEU A 93 0.60 -9.35 -8.81
N PRO A 94 0.56 -8.09 -9.30
CA PRO A 94 0.16 -7.81 -10.68
C PRO A 94 1.07 -8.51 -11.69
N ALA A 95 0.49 -9.13 -12.71
CA ALA A 95 1.25 -9.63 -13.85
C ALA A 95 1.65 -8.44 -14.74
N CYS A 96 2.94 -8.18 -14.83
CA CYS A 96 3.46 -7.05 -15.58
C CYS A 96 4.89 -7.30 -16.08
N ILE A 97 5.30 -6.51 -17.09
CA ILE A 97 6.65 -6.50 -17.66
C ILE A 97 7.18 -5.07 -17.56
N ALA A 98 8.45 -4.93 -17.14
CA ALA A 98 9.12 -3.64 -17.13
C ALA A 98 9.23 -3.05 -18.53
N GLN A 99 9.03 -1.74 -18.64
CA GLN A 99 9.38 -0.99 -19.85
C GLN A 99 10.90 -0.84 -19.88
N ASP A 100 11.47 -0.85 -21.09
CA ASP A 100 12.91 -0.64 -21.25
C ASP A 100 13.33 0.69 -20.55
N LYS A 101 14.32 0.62 -19.67
CA LYS A 101 14.90 1.76 -18.94
C LYS A 101 13.93 2.49 -17.98
N GLY A 102 12.86 1.84 -17.52
CA GLY A 102 12.03 2.41 -16.46
C GLY A 102 12.70 2.35 -15.08
N PRO A 103 12.31 3.21 -14.14
CA PRO A 103 12.74 3.06 -12.74
C PRO A 103 12.26 1.71 -12.21
N GLY A 104 13.05 1.11 -11.31
CA GLY A 104 12.64 -0.10 -10.62
C GLY A 104 11.29 0.09 -9.91
N MET A 105 10.52 -0.99 -9.74
CA MET A 105 9.25 -0.94 -9.03
C MET A 105 9.53 -0.85 -7.52
N PRO A 106 9.08 0.21 -6.83
CA PRO A 106 9.16 0.27 -5.37
C PRO A 106 8.44 -0.93 -4.75
N LEU A 107 8.99 -1.50 -3.68
CA LEU A 107 8.37 -2.61 -2.96
C LEU A 107 7.21 -2.10 -2.10
N LEU A 108 6.03 -1.98 -2.71
CA LEU A 108 4.77 -1.69 -2.03
C LEU A 108 3.84 -2.92 -2.06
N GLY A 109 2.76 -2.85 -1.30
CA GLY A 109 1.76 -3.91 -1.20
C GLY A 109 0.91 -4.12 -2.45
N TYR A 110 1.46 -3.96 -3.67
CA TYR A 110 0.72 -4.11 -4.92
C TYR A 110 0.03 -5.45 -5.03
N THR A 111 -1.27 -5.40 -5.24
CA THR A 111 -2.14 -6.58 -5.36
C THR A 111 -2.73 -6.62 -6.76
N ALA A 112 -2.72 -7.79 -7.38
CA ALA A 112 -3.34 -8.01 -8.67
C ALA A 112 -4.85 -7.75 -8.60
N VAL A 113 -5.38 -7.03 -9.60
CA VAL A 113 -6.82 -6.68 -9.70
C VAL A 113 -7.39 -7.05 -11.06
N GLY A 114 -8.68 -7.35 -11.08
CA GLY A 114 -9.40 -7.62 -12.30
C GLY A 114 -10.86 -7.18 -12.22
N PHE A 115 -11.49 -7.03 -13.36
CA PHE A 115 -12.86 -6.56 -13.50
C PHE A 115 -13.83 -7.70 -13.85
N LYS A 116 -14.98 -7.72 -13.23
CA LYS A 116 -16.02 -8.70 -13.53
C LYS A 116 -17.38 -8.19 -13.05
N LYS A 117 -18.40 -8.22 -13.93
CA LYS A 117 -19.78 -7.82 -13.61
C LYS A 117 -19.83 -6.45 -12.92
N ASP A 118 -19.27 -5.44 -13.55
CA ASP A 118 -19.24 -4.05 -13.12
C ASP A 118 -18.59 -3.80 -11.75
N LYS A 119 -17.69 -4.73 -11.32
CA LYS A 119 -16.97 -4.63 -10.06
C LYS A 119 -15.51 -4.98 -10.20
N VAL A 120 -14.69 -4.29 -9.42
CA VAL A 120 -13.26 -4.62 -9.26
C VAL A 120 -13.12 -5.70 -8.19
N TYR A 121 -12.26 -6.66 -8.47
CA TYR A 121 -11.85 -7.72 -7.56
C TYR A 121 -10.33 -7.66 -7.37
N ALA A 122 -9.87 -8.08 -6.21
CA ALA A 122 -8.46 -8.19 -5.87
C ALA A 122 -8.10 -9.63 -5.55
N ALA A 123 -6.90 -10.05 -5.95
CA ALA A 123 -6.32 -11.34 -5.57
C ALA A 123 -5.82 -11.25 -4.12
N ALA A 124 -6.72 -11.50 -3.17
CA ALA A 124 -6.47 -11.28 -1.76
C ALA A 124 -7.33 -12.18 -0.88
N VAL A 125 -6.91 -12.30 0.38
CA VAL A 125 -7.69 -12.93 1.45
C VAL A 125 -7.85 -11.95 2.61
N GLN A 126 -8.96 -12.04 3.31
CA GLN A 126 -9.11 -11.34 4.58
C GLN A 126 -8.36 -12.13 5.65
N SER A 127 -7.20 -11.63 6.03
CA SER A 127 -6.30 -12.28 7.00
C SER A 127 -6.69 -12.01 8.45
N ASP A 128 -7.34 -10.88 8.72
CA ASP A 128 -7.85 -10.55 10.04
C ASP A 128 -9.31 -10.07 9.95
N ARG A 129 -10.20 -10.76 10.67
CA ARG A 129 -11.63 -10.42 10.74
C ARG A 129 -12.02 -9.66 12.01
N HIS A 130 -11.06 -9.36 12.86
CA HIS A 130 -11.35 -8.60 14.07
C HIS A 130 -11.87 -7.21 13.73
N HIS A 131 -12.89 -6.75 14.45
CA HIS A 131 -13.55 -5.48 14.18
C HIS A 131 -12.62 -4.26 14.19
N SER A 132 -11.51 -4.34 14.96
CA SER A 132 -10.50 -3.27 15.01
C SER A 132 -9.82 -3.00 13.68
N TRP A 133 -9.75 -3.99 12.78
CA TRP A 133 -9.17 -3.88 11.45
C TRP A 133 -10.21 -3.54 10.36
N HIS A 134 -11.47 -3.30 10.74
CA HIS A 134 -12.49 -3.01 9.74
C HIS A 134 -12.20 -1.68 9.03
N PRO A 135 -12.17 -1.63 7.69
CA PRO A 135 -11.77 -0.45 6.92
C PRO A 135 -12.50 0.84 7.27
N ARG A 136 -13.75 0.74 7.74
CA ARG A 136 -14.55 1.91 8.17
C ARG A 136 -13.89 2.76 9.25
N TYR A 137 -12.96 2.18 10.03
CA TYR A 137 -12.23 2.90 11.08
C TYR A 137 -10.96 3.59 10.55
N TYR A 138 -10.56 3.31 9.31
CA TYR A 138 -9.33 3.80 8.69
C TYR A 138 -9.62 4.85 7.61
N ASN A 139 -10.45 5.83 7.96
CA ASN A 139 -10.64 7.02 7.14
C ASN A 139 -9.59 8.09 7.51
N THR A 140 -9.46 9.10 6.65
CA THR A 140 -8.52 10.22 6.84
C THR A 140 -9.24 11.53 7.20
N GLU A 141 -10.52 11.45 7.56
CA GLU A 141 -11.33 12.60 7.91
C GLU A 141 -10.78 13.34 9.13
N GLY A 142 -10.57 14.64 9.00
CA GLY A 142 -10.04 15.47 10.07
C GLY A 142 -8.57 15.21 10.45
N LEU A 143 -7.79 14.46 9.66
CA LEU A 143 -6.40 14.11 9.95
C LEU A 143 -5.54 15.35 10.21
N GLY A 144 -5.60 16.37 9.34
CA GLY A 144 -4.82 17.59 9.48
C GLY A 144 -5.08 18.32 10.79
N SER A 145 -6.36 18.44 11.18
CA SER A 145 -6.75 19.08 12.45
C SER A 145 -6.26 18.33 13.67
N ARG A 146 -6.31 16.98 13.63
CA ARG A 146 -5.80 16.11 14.71
C ARG A 146 -4.30 16.22 14.86
N ILE A 147 -3.56 16.19 13.76
CA ILE A 147 -2.11 16.38 13.72
C ILE A 147 -1.77 17.76 14.34
N HIS A 148 -2.40 18.81 13.86
CA HIS A 148 -2.16 20.17 14.37
C HIS A 148 -2.42 20.28 15.88
N SER A 149 -3.51 19.71 16.37
CA SER A 149 -3.84 19.70 17.79
C SER A 149 -2.77 18.98 18.63
N MET A 150 -2.31 17.82 18.18
CA MET A 150 -1.29 17.05 18.89
C MET A 150 0.08 17.71 18.86
N LEU A 151 0.51 18.27 17.72
CA LEU A 151 1.77 19.00 17.62
C LEU A 151 1.79 20.24 18.52
N ARG A 152 0.66 20.91 18.71
CA ARG A 152 0.57 22.01 19.68
C ARG A 152 0.67 21.55 21.14
N ARG A 153 0.14 20.34 21.43
CA ARG A 153 0.19 19.76 22.78
C ARG A 153 1.60 19.27 23.14
N PHE A 154 2.34 18.77 22.16
CA PHE A 154 3.69 18.22 22.32
C PHE A 154 4.65 18.86 21.31
N PRO A 155 4.96 20.16 21.48
CA PRO A 155 5.67 20.94 20.46
C PRO A 155 7.12 20.50 20.25
N ASP A 156 7.76 19.90 21.24
CA ASP A 156 9.17 19.50 21.18
C ASP A 156 9.38 18.04 20.82
N ASN A 157 8.28 17.27 20.66
CA ASN A 157 8.36 15.86 20.34
C ASN A 157 8.68 15.65 18.86
N ARG A 158 9.91 15.21 18.56
CA ARG A 158 10.40 14.97 17.18
C ARG A 158 9.76 13.75 16.56
N ILE A 159 9.48 12.69 17.35
CA ILE A 159 8.80 11.48 16.87
C ILE A 159 7.44 11.86 16.32
N LEU A 160 6.69 12.69 17.03
CA LEU A 160 5.36 13.12 16.60
C LEU A 160 5.40 13.89 15.27
N ARG A 161 6.45 14.70 15.02
CA ARG A 161 6.65 15.36 13.72
C ARG A 161 6.92 14.35 12.61
N GLN A 162 7.73 13.32 12.89
CA GLN A 162 7.97 12.24 11.93
C GLN A 162 6.69 11.46 11.62
N LEU A 163 5.92 11.08 12.63
CA LEU A 163 4.63 10.40 12.44
C LEU A 163 3.62 11.26 11.67
N ALA A 164 3.62 12.58 11.89
CA ALA A 164 2.81 13.50 11.10
C ALA A 164 3.20 13.48 9.62
N ARG A 165 4.50 13.48 9.31
CA ARG A 165 5.03 13.34 7.95
C ARG A 165 4.60 12.01 7.33
N CYS A 166 4.81 10.89 8.03
CA CYS A 166 4.40 9.56 7.58
C CYS A 166 2.89 9.48 7.30
N SER A 167 2.09 10.09 8.17
CA SER A 167 0.63 10.13 8.02
C SER A 167 0.16 10.90 6.80
N LEU A 168 0.81 12.04 6.49
CA LEU A 168 0.39 12.95 5.43
C LEU A 168 1.02 12.61 4.07
N GLN A 169 2.30 12.27 4.04
CA GLN A 169 3.03 12.04 2.79
C GLN A 169 2.92 10.60 2.30
N TYR A 170 2.98 9.63 3.22
CA TYR A 170 2.98 8.22 2.86
C TYR A 170 1.64 7.54 3.08
N GLY A 171 0.67 8.24 3.71
CA GLY A 171 -0.64 7.67 4.03
C GLY A 171 -0.56 6.51 5.03
N CYS A 172 0.52 6.44 5.83
CA CYS A 172 0.75 5.34 6.75
C CYS A 172 -0.32 5.28 7.83
N PHE A 173 -1.09 4.20 7.85
CA PHE A 173 -2.17 4.02 8.82
C PHE A 173 -1.66 3.81 10.24
N THR A 174 -0.52 3.14 10.41
CA THR A 174 0.10 2.95 11.73
C THR A 174 0.48 4.29 12.35
N ALA A 175 1.11 5.17 11.56
CA ALA A 175 1.41 6.53 12.00
C ALA A 175 0.13 7.34 12.28
N GLN A 176 -0.92 7.18 11.48
CA GLN A 176 -2.21 7.85 11.69
C GLN A 176 -2.88 7.41 12.99
N ASN A 177 -2.67 6.17 13.42
CA ASN A 177 -3.32 5.62 14.61
C ASN A 177 -3.06 6.45 15.87
N ILE A 178 -1.88 7.08 16.00
CA ILE A 178 -1.56 7.92 17.14
C ILE A 178 -2.43 9.19 17.18
N PHE A 179 -2.73 9.78 16.00
CA PHE A 179 -3.54 11.00 15.88
C PHE A 179 -5.04 10.73 16.03
N TYR A 180 -5.49 9.55 15.61
CA TYR A 180 -6.88 9.12 15.77
C TYR A 180 -7.16 8.43 17.09
N GLN A 181 -6.14 8.15 17.91
CA GLN A 181 -6.27 7.38 19.13
C GLN A 181 -6.93 6.02 18.84
N ARG A 182 -6.48 5.36 17.77
CA ARG A 182 -6.90 3.98 17.46
C ARG A 182 -6.20 3.01 18.41
N TRP A 183 -6.65 1.78 18.48
CA TRP A 183 -6.19 0.80 19.46
C TRP A 183 -4.68 0.47 19.40
N GLU A 184 -4.03 0.59 18.25
CA GLU A 184 -2.61 0.35 18.05
C GLU A 184 -1.88 1.64 17.68
N ALA A 185 -0.68 1.84 18.23
CA ALA A 185 0.23 2.88 17.79
C ALA A 185 1.64 2.33 17.60
N GLY A 186 2.25 2.63 16.47
CA GLY A 186 3.67 2.42 16.22
C GLY A 186 4.46 3.64 16.66
N ILE A 187 5.50 3.45 17.47
CA ILE A 187 6.42 4.50 17.91
C ILE A 187 7.84 4.11 17.46
N PRO A 188 8.45 4.83 16.51
CA PRO A 188 9.82 4.56 16.13
C PRO A 188 10.76 4.96 17.26
N THR A 189 11.69 4.05 17.59
CA THR A 189 12.61 4.21 18.74
C THR A 189 14.07 4.33 18.34
N THR A 190 14.42 4.01 17.10
CA THR A 190 15.79 4.08 16.60
C THR A 190 15.83 4.24 15.07
N PRO A 191 16.76 5.03 14.53
CA PRO A 191 16.99 5.06 13.09
C PRO A 191 17.69 3.79 12.55
N ALA A 192 18.31 3.00 13.43
CA ALA A 192 19.04 1.79 13.05
C ALA A 192 18.11 0.58 13.08
N CYS A 193 18.27 -0.30 12.12
CA CYS A 193 17.64 -1.61 12.07
C CYS A 193 18.73 -2.68 11.92
N ASN A 194 18.59 -3.78 12.64
CA ASN A 194 19.50 -4.92 12.56
C ASN A 194 19.05 -6.01 11.58
N ALA A 195 17.96 -5.75 10.85
CA ALA A 195 17.45 -6.65 9.84
C ALA A 195 17.83 -6.15 8.43
N ASP A 196 17.97 -7.09 7.49
CA ASP A 196 18.24 -6.85 6.07
C ASP A 196 17.06 -7.42 5.25
N CYS A 197 15.92 -6.74 5.32
CA CYS A 197 14.69 -7.21 4.70
C CYS A 197 14.64 -6.80 3.22
N LEU A 198 14.49 -7.76 2.30
CA LEU A 198 14.30 -7.48 0.87
C LEU A 198 13.09 -6.56 0.59
N GLY A 199 12.09 -6.57 1.46
CA GLY A 199 10.89 -5.73 1.36
C GLY A 199 10.90 -4.53 2.30
N CYS A 200 12.06 -4.03 2.69
CA CYS A 200 12.16 -2.88 3.58
C CYS A 200 11.58 -1.62 2.90
N ILE A 201 10.66 -0.95 3.58
CA ILE A 201 10.04 0.27 3.07
C ILE A 201 10.88 1.53 3.33
N SER A 202 11.82 1.46 4.27
CA SER A 202 12.68 2.59 4.63
C SER A 202 14.11 2.49 4.12
N GLU A 203 14.51 1.34 3.59
CA GLU A 203 15.83 1.14 2.98
C GLU A 203 15.69 0.07 1.88
N GLN A 204 15.73 0.50 0.63
CA GLN A 204 15.62 -0.40 -0.52
C GLN A 204 17.02 -0.73 -1.05
N HIS A 205 17.17 -1.98 -1.48
CA HIS A 205 18.39 -2.39 -2.19
C HIS A 205 18.35 -1.96 -3.65
N GLY A 206 19.46 -1.47 -4.17
CA GLY A 206 19.63 -1.07 -5.56
C GLY A 206 19.35 0.41 -5.84
N GLU A 207 18.93 0.72 -7.08
CA GLU A 207 18.76 2.10 -7.57
C GLU A 207 17.34 2.65 -7.33
N VAL A 208 16.53 1.99 -6.50
CA VAL A 208 15.14 2.40 -6.23
C VAL A 208 15.07 3.18 -4.93
N ASP A 209 14.47 4.34 -4.96
CA ASP A 209 14.23 5.14 -3.77
C ASP A 209 13.30 4.43 -2.78
N SER A 210 13.62 4.55 -1.50
CA SER A 210 12.78 4.00 -0.44
C SER A 210 11.42 4.70 -0.39
N PRO A 211 10.30 3.96 -0.28
CA PRO A 211 8.96 4.55 -0.20
C PRO A 211 8.77 5.48 0.99
N GLN A 212 9.49 5.22 2.07
CA GLN A 212 9.45 6.02 3.29
C GLN A 212 10.85 6.38 3.77
N HIS A 213 11.01 7.55 4.37
CA HIS A 213 12.25 7.95 5.01
C HIS A 213 12.30 7.43 6.43
N ARG A 214 13.42 6.79 6.81
CA ARG A 214 13.69 6.46 8.21
C ARG A 214 13.93 7.72 9.04
N LEU A 215 13.94 7.54 10.37
CA LEU A 215 14.38 8.58 11.29
C LEU A 215 15.80 9.04 10.96
N ASP A 216 16.04 10.34 11.03
CA ASP A 216 17.35 10.97 10.91
C ASP A 216 17.93 11.37 12.29
N PHE A 217 17.30 10.94 13.37
CA PHE A 217 17.70 11.21 14.76
C PHE A 217 17.45 10.00 15.66
N VAL A 218 18.13 9.94 16.80
CA VAL A 218 17.84 8.98 17.88
C VAL A 218 16.80 9.61 18.81
N PRO A 219 15.62 8.97 18.97
CA PRO A 219 14.60 9.45 19.91
C PRO A 219 15.06 9.44 21.35
N GLY A 220 14.69 10.47 22.11
CA GLY A 220 14.87 10.49 23.56
C GLY A 220 13.85 9.64 24.29
N VAL A 221 14.19 9.13 25.46
CA VAL A 221 13.27 8.34 26.29
C VAL A 221 12.02 9.15 26.65
N GLU A 222 12.18 10.42 26.95
CA GLU A 222 11.07 11.32 27.26
C GLU A 222 10.08 11.46 26.10
N GLU A 223 10.58 11.59 24.86
CA GLU A 223 9.75 11.67 23.65
C GLU A 223 8.91 10.39 23.45
N ILE A 224 9.53 9.22 23.67
CA ILE A 224 8.87 7.91 23.56
C ILE A 224 7.80 7.76 24.64
N VAL A 225 8.15 8.05 25.90
CA VAL A 225 7.24 7.93 27.05
C VAL A 225 6.07 8.89 26.94
N GLU A 226 6.30 10.12 26.51
CA GLU A 226 5.26 11.14 26.33
C GLU A 226 4.17 10.66 25.35
N LEU A 227 4.55 10.14 24.19
CA LEU A 227 3.61 9.61 23.21
C LEU A 227 2.96 8.32 23.67
N GLY A 228 3.75 7.42 24.26
CA GLY A 228 3.28 6.15 24.77
C GLY A 228 2.22 6.31 25.85
N VAL A 229 2.49 7.11 26.85
CA VAL A 229 1.53 7.40 27.94
C VAL A 229 0.28 8.07 27.41
N ASN A 230 0.45 9.08 26.52
CA ASN A 230 -0.70 9.73 25.91
C ASN A 230 -1.59 8.75 25.16
N HIS A 231 -1.01 7.85 24.38
CA HIS A 231 -1.77 6.87 23.61
C HIS A 231 -2.46 5.84 24.50
N LEU A 232 -1.73 5.22 25.44
CA LEU A 232 -2.27 4.23 26.35
C LEU A 232 -3.38 4.76 27.25
N THR A 233 -3.36 6.06 27.57
CA THR A 233 -4.38 6.69 28.40
C THR A 233 -5.66 6.98 27.63
N ASN A 234 -5.56 7.33 26.34
CA ASN A 234 -6.69 7.88 25.59
C ASN A 234 -7.29 6.92 24.56
N ALA A 235 -6.51 5.96 24.05
CA ALA A 235 -7.02 5.02 23.06
C ALA A 235 -7.71 3.82 23.71
N PRO A 236 -8.82 3.31 23.11
CA PRO A 236 -9.54 2.18 23.68
C PRO A 236 -8.74 0.88 23.49
N ARG A 237 -8.54 0.13 24.56
CA ARG A 237 -7.78 -1.15 24.55
C ARG A 237 -6.43 -1.01 23.86
N ALA A 238 -5.74 0.07 24.18
CA ALA A 238 -4.53 0.49 23.50
C ALA A 238 -3.38 -0.50 23.66
N ILE A 239 -2.63 -0.68 22.58
CA ILE A 239 -1.30 -1.30 22.57
C ILE A 239 -0.32 -0.34 21.89
N ILE A 240 0.97 -0.51 22.20
CA ILE A 240 2.06 0.20 21.56
C ILE A 240 3.01 -0.84 20.99
N SER A 241 3.41 -0.65 19.75
CA SER A 241 4.54 -1.32 19.12
C SER A 241 5.72 -0.34 19.00
N PHE A 242 6.92 -0.86 19.16
CA PHE A 242 8.14 -0.08 18.97
C PHE A 242 8.79 -0.47 17.64
N GLY A 243 8.98 0.50 16.77
CA GLY A 243 9.56 0.32 15.45
C GLY A 243 11.04 0.62 15.39
N GLN A 244 11.71 0.03 14.39
CA GLN A 244 13.09 0.31 14.02
C GLN A 244 13.12 0.90 12.61
N GLY A 245 13.89 1.97 12.42
CA GLY A 245 13.99 2.66 11.13
C GLY A 245 12.90 3.70 10.93
N CYS A 246 11.64 3.33 10.87
CA CYS A 246 10.51 4.24 10.74
C CYS A 246 9.46 4.03 11.85
N GLU A 247 8.73 2.97 11.85
CA GLU A 247 7.63 2.72 12.81
C GLU A 247 7.54 1.23 13.20
#